data_f8e65aeff7dddcaaab9f9f27a65da9f9
#
_entry.id   f8e65aeff7dddcaaab9f9f27a65da9f9
#
_cell.length_a   1.000
_cell.length_b   1.000
_cell.length_c   1.000
_cell.angle_alpha   90.00
_cell.angle_beta   90.00
_cell.angle_gamma   90.00
#
_symmetry.space_group_name_H-M   'P 1'
#
loop_
_entity.id
_entity.type
_entity.pdbx_description
1 polymer ?
#
loop_
_entity_poly.entity_id
_entity_poly.type
_entity_poly.pdbx_seq_one_letter_code
_entity_poly.pdbx_strand_id
1 'polypeptide(L)'
;MNLKQKIALGLGLFNLAFLWLFPPFESFSFTDTKSPIFAGFHFRYTRAVNETINGDVLFLEMVVLLVNVGVAWLLLRDVKETSGTKERYNYQNAILLVMAVNLTIIMLFPPFQLFYAVTSALLPSFEGFYFIFLAGPMLTIVTPILYLEVIFVLFNGSILWLLFNRVREHELSPQEAGEVMRKLSGKGREQDSI
;
A
#
# COMPACT_ATOMS: atom_id res chain seq x y z
N MET A 1 5.96 15.17 -14.83
CA MET A 1 5.72 14.44 -13.57
C MET A 1 5.64 15.47 -12.45
N ASN A 2 4.50 15.54 -11.77
CA ASN A 2 4.28 16.49 -10.69
C ASN A 2 4.84 15.99 -9.34
N LEU A 3 4.88 16.85 -8.31
CA LEU A 3 5.42 16.50 -6.99
C LEU A 3 4.68 15.32 -6.38
N LYS A 4 3.35 15.25 -6.53
CA LYS A 4 2.49 14.18 -5.99
C LYS A 4 2.86 12.82 -6.59
N GLN A 5 3.09 12.76 -7.90
CA GLN A 5 3.56 11.55 -8.58
C GLN A 5 4.95 11.12 -8.12
N LYS A 6 5.87 12.08 -7.87
CA LYS A 6 7.21 11.79 -7.34
C LYS A 6 7.12 11.15 -5.95
N ILE A 7 6.24 11.66 -5.09
CA ILE A 7 6.00 11.12 -3.75
C ILE A 7 5.45 9.70 -3.83
N ALA A 8 4.43 9.46 -4.66
CA ALA A 8 3.86 8.11 -4.82
C ALA A 8 4.91 7.11 -5.34
N LEU A 9 5.74 7.53 -6.28
CA LEU A 9 6.81 6.70 -6.83
C LEU A 9 7.93 6.45 -5.79
N GLY A 10 8.28 7.46 -5.00
CA GLY A 10 9.23 7.34 -3.91
C GLY A 10 8.76 6.36 -2.83
N LEU A 11 7.47 6.42 -2.46
CA LEU A 11 6.86 5.48 -1.52
C LEU A 11 6.84 4.06 -2.11
N GLY A 12 6.52 3.90 -3.40
CA GLY A 12 6.58 2.61 -4.09
C GLY A 12 7.99 2.01 -4.08
N LEU A 13 9.01 2.82 -4.36
CA LEU A 13 10.40 2.38 -4.30
C LEU A 13 10.83 2.00 -2.87
N PHE A 14 10.39 2.75 -1.87
CA PHE A 14 10.64 2.41 -0.47
C PHE A 14 10.03 1.05 -0.10
N ASN A 15 8.77 0.80 -0.50
CA ASN A 15 8.10 -0.47 -0.27
C ASN A 15 8.76 -1.63 -1.02
N LEU A 16 9.22 -1.43 -2.27
CA LEU A 16 10.00 -2.43 -3.00
C LEU A 16 11.31 -2.77 -2.29
N ALA A 17 12.01 -1.77 -1.78
CA ALA A 17 13.22 -1.97 -1.00
C ALA A 17 12.95 -2.74 0.29
N PHE A 18 11.80 -2.47 0.94
CA PHE A 18 11.37 -3.17 2.13
C PHE A 18 11.05 -4.65 1.84
N LEU A 19 10.29 -4.95 0.78
CA LEU A 19 10.02 -6.32 0.34
C LEU A 19 11.30 -7.09 -0.04
N TRP A 20 12.25 -6.40 -0.69
CA TRP A 20 13.53 -7.01 -1.02
C TRP A 20 14.36 -7.32 0.23
N LEU A 21 14.27 -6.48 1.27
CA LEU A 21 15.04 -6.62 2.51
C LEU A 21 14.43 -7.64 3.46
N PHE A 22 13.08 -7.74 3.48
CA PHE A 22 12.28 -8.63 4.33
C PHE A 22 11.36 -9.52 3.48
N PRO A 23 11.93 -10.40 2.63
CA PRO A 23 11.11 -11.28 1.79
C PRO A 23 10.39 -12.34 2.64
N PRO A 24 9.30 -12.92 2.10
CA PRO A 24 8.66 -14.10 2.70
C PRO A 24 9.58 -15.31 2.57
N PHE A 25 9.71 -16.08 3.66
CA PHE A 25 10.50 -17.31 3.68
C PHE A 25 9.60 -18.52 3.87
N GLU A 26 10.05 -19.64 3.31
CA GLU A 26 9.51 -20.97 3.55
C GLU A 26 10.61 -21.86 4.08
N SER A 27 10.27 -22.76 5.00
CA SER A 27 11.19 -23.75 5.57
C SER A 27 10.84 -25.13 5.07
N PHE A 28 11.85 -25.93 4.76
CA PHE A 28 11.72 -27.33 4.42
C PHE A 28 12.00 -28.20 5.63
N SER A 29 11.08 -29.13 5.93
CA SER A 29 11.34 -30.16 6.94
C SER A 29 12.29 -31.20 6.36
N PHE A 30 13.33 -31.58 7.12
CA PHE A 30 14.26 -32.63 6.72
C PHE A 30 13.61 -34.02 6.64
N THR A 31 12.44 -34.20 7.24
CA THR A 31 11.68 -35.44 7.26
C THR A 31 10.65 -35.54 6.13
N ASP A 32 10.19 -34.42 5.60
CA ASP A 32 9.22 -34.41 4.50
C ASP A 32 9.50 -33.24 3.55
N THR A 33 10.17 -33.55 2.44
CA THR A 33 10.61 -32.55 1.44
C THR A 33 9.48 -32.07 0.53
N LYS A 34 8.25 -32.55 0.72
CA LYS A 34 7.14 -32.30 -0.23
C LYS A 34 6.25 -31.09 0.10
N SER A 35 6.32 -30.58 1.31
CA SER A 35 5.44 -29.49 1.73
C SER A 35 6.23 -28.39 2.43
N PRO A 36 6.59 -27.28 1.74
CA PRO A 36 7.22 -26.14 2.37
C PRO A 36 6.25 -25.50 3.37
N ILE A 37 6.76 -25.14 4.54
CA ILE A 37 6.01 -24.45 5.59
C ILE A 37 6.37 -22.98 5.53
N PHE A 38 5.37 -22.11 5.52
CA PHE A 38 5.62 -20.66 5.59
C PHE A 38 6.31 -20.30 6.91
N ALA A 39 7.54 -19.79 6.81
CA ALA A 39 8.39 -19.46 7.95
C ALA A 39 8.25 -17.99 8.41
N GLY A 40 7.55 -17.15 7.62
CA GLY A 40 7.35 -15.74 7.94
C GLY A 40 8.22 -14.79 7.12
N PHE A 41 8.27 -13.54 7.57
CA PHE A 41 9.08 -12.48 6.95
C PHE A 41 10.28 -12.22 7.84
N HIS A 42 11.49 -12.40 7.30
CA HIS A 42 12.73 -12.15 8.03
C HIS A 42 13.66 -11.27 7.22
N PHE A 43 14.62 -10.69 7.91
CA PHE A 43 15.69 -9.97 7.25
C PHE A 43 16.49 -10.92 6.35
N ARG A 44 16.64 -10.57 5.07
CA ARG A 44 17.20 -11.41 4.01
C ARG A 44 18.52 -12.10 4.36
N TYR A 45 19.35 -11.45 5.16
CA TYR A 45 20.68 -11.94 5.52
C TYR A 45 20.73 -12.75 6.82
N THR A 46 19.59 -12.92 7.53
CA THR A 46 19.52 -13.69 8.79
C THR A 46 18.77 -15.03 8.63
N ARG A 47 18.60 -15.50 7.39
CA ARG A 47 17.89 -16.75 7.09
C ARG A 47 18.55 -17.97 7.73
N ALA A 48 17.76 -18.94 8.18
CA ALA A 48 18.25 -20.23 8.60
C ALA A 48 18.67 -21.10 7.38
N VAL A 49 19.47 -22.13 7.62
CA VAL A 49 20.03 -22.99 6.56
C VAL A 49 18.97 -23.75 5.76
N ASN A 50 17.84 -24.04 6.41
CA ASN A 50 16.69 -24.76 5.83
C ASN A 50 15.58 -23.85 5.31
N GLU A 51 15.82 -22.55 5.22
CA GLU A 51 14.85 -21.57 4.72
C GLU A 51 15.22 -21.10 3.32
N THR A 52 14.21 -21.02 2.47
CA THR A 52 14.29 -20.42 1.12
C THR A 52 13.25 -19.30 0.98
N ILE A 53 13.48 -18.40 0.03
CA ILE A 53 12.51 -17.34 -0.25
C ILE A 53 11.31 -17.97 -0.97
N ASN A 54 10.11 -17.72 -0.45
CA ASN A 54 8.88 -18.10 -1.14
C ASN A 54 8.65 -17.16 -2.34
N GLY A 55 9.01 -17.66 -3.53
CA GLY A 55 8.95 -16.88 -4.77
C GLY A 55 7.55 -16.50 -5.17
N ASP A 56 6.54 -17.33 -4.91
CA ASP A 56 5.15 -17.11 -5.31
C ASP A 56 4.53 -15.98 -4.50
N VAL A 57 4.71 -16.01 -3.18
CA VAL A 57 4.24 -14.92 -2.29
C VAL A 57 4.95 -13.62 -2.62
N LEU A 58 6.28 -13.65 -2.77
CA LEU A 58 7.06 -12.46 -3.12
C LEU A 58 6.62 -11.86 -4.47
N PHE A 59 6.40 -12.71 -5.49
CA PHE A 59 5.92 -12.25 -6.80
C PHE A 59 4.55 -11.59 -6.68
N LEU A 60 3.62 -12.18 -5.94
CA LEU A 60 2.30 -11.62 -5.74
C LEU A 60 2.38 -10.24 -5.04
N GLU A 61 3.16 -10.12 -3.97
CA GLU A 61 3.36 -8.85 -3.25
C GLU A 61 3.94 -7.77 -4.18
N MET A 62 4.91 -8.12 -5.02
CA MET A 62 5.47 -7.21 -6.01
C MET A 62 4.41 -6.75 -7.03
N VAL A 63 3.58 -7.67 -7.54
CA VAL A 63 2.50 -7.34 -8.48
C VAL A 63 1.48 -6.40 -7.83
N VAL A 64 1.02 -6.71 -6.62
CA VAL A 64 0.06 -5.87 -5.87
C VAL A 64 0.65 -4.47 -5.65
N LEU A 65 1.91 -4.39 -5.25
CA LEU A 65 2.59 -3.11 -5.04
C LEU A 65 2.68 -2.30 -6.35
N LEU A 66 3.09 -2.92 -7.45
CA LEU A 66 3.21 -2.25 -8.75
C LEU A 66 1.87 -1.75 -9.26
N VAL A 67 0.81 -2.55 -9.11
CA VAL A 67 -0.56 -2.15 -9.47
C VAL A 67 -0.99 -0.94 -8.63
N ASN A 68 -0.78 -0.98 -7.32
CA ASN A 68 -1.14 0.14 -6.43
C ASN A 68 -0.37 1.43 -6.77
N VAL A 69 0.94 1.32 -7.01
CA VAL A 69 1.76 2.46 -7.45
C VAL A 69 1.28 2.99 -8.80
N GLY A 70 0.97 2.11 -9.74
CA GLY A 70 0.44 2.47 -11.06
C GLY A 70 -0.90 3.21 -10.96
N VAL A 71 -1.84 2.70 -10.17
CA VAL A 71 -3.14 3.33 -9.92
C VAL A 71 -2.95 4.70 -9.26
N ALA A 72 -2.13 4.77 -8.20
CA ALA A 72 -1.82 6.03 -7.52
C ALA A 72 -1.19 7.04 -8.49
N TRP A 73 -0.23 6.61 -9.32
CA TRP A 73 0.43 7.46 -10.30
C TRP A 73 -0.53 8.00 -11.36
N LEU A 74 -1.49 7.19 -11.82
CA LEU A 74 -2.54 7.60 -12.77
C LEU A 74 -3.51 8.59 -12.14
N LEU A 75 -3.99 8.32 -10.93
CA LEU A 75 -4.93 9.19 -10.20
C LEU A 75 -4.31 10.55 -9.85
N LEU A 76 -2.99 10.59 -9.62
CA LEU A 76 -2.27 11.80 -9.27
C LEU A 76 -1.74 12.58 -10.49
N ARG A 77 -2.10 12.15 -11.70
CA ARG A 77 -1.76 12.85 -12.94
C ARG A 77 -2.57 14.13 -13.05
N ASP A 78 -1.87 15.25 -13.28
CA ASP A 78 -2.57 16.52 -13.56
C ASP A 78 -3.32 16.39 -14.88
N VAL A 79 -4.65 16.52 -14.83
CA VAL A 79 -5.49 16.66 -16.01
C VAL A 79 -5.28 18.10 -16.50
N LYS A 80 -4.76 18.28 -17.71
CA LYS A 80 -4.69 19.61 -18.34
C LYS A 80 -6.12 20.16 -18.40
N GLU A 81 -6.32 21.29 -17.77
CA GLU A 81 -7.59 22.01 -17.76
C GLU A 81 -7.97 22.36 -19.22
N THR A 82 -8.93 21.65 -19.77
CA THR A 82 -9.69 22.13 -20.92
C THR A 82 -10.83 22.95 -20.32
N SER A 83 -10.74 24.25 -20.52
CA SER A 83 -11.64 25.33 -20.09
C SER A 83 -13.05 24.92 -19.65
N GLY A 84 -13.43 25.26 -18.41
CA GLY A 84 -14.81 25.58 -18.15
C GLY A 84 -15.43 25.18 -16.81
N THR A 85 -14.96 24.22 -16.07
CA THR A 85 -15.49 23.95 -14.71
C THR A 85 -14.42 23.28 -13.87
N LYS A 86 -13.94 23.98 -12.83
CA LYS A 86 -13.04 23.40 -11.81
C LYS A 86 -13.83 22.36 -11.00
N GLU A 87 -14.02 21.17 -11.50
CA GLU A 87 -14.28 20.05 -10.62
C GLU A 87 -12.98 19.77 -9.85
N ARG A 88 -12.96 20.28 -8.63
CA ARG A 88 -11.85 20.16 -7.70
C ARG A 88 -11.78 18.69 -7.26
N TYR A 89 -10.96 17.89 -7.96
CA TYR A 89 -10.72 16.49 -7.63
C TYR A 89 -10.26 16.38 -6.17
N ASN A 90 -11.04 15.71 -5.36
CA ASN A 90 -10.70 15.50 -3.95
C ASN A 90 -9.79 14.25 -3.84
N TYR A 91 -8.47 14.48 -3.95
CA TYR A 91 -7.46 13.42 -3.88
C TYR A 91 -7.56 12.57 -2.59
N GLN A 92 -8.01 13.15 -1.48
CA GLN A 92 -8.21 12.42 -0.23
C GLN A 92 -9.29 11.35 -0.38
N ASN A 93 -10.42 11.69 -1.01
CA ASN A 93 -11.47 10.71 -1.28
C ASN A 93 -11.02 9.63 -2.24
N ALA A 94 -10.18 9.98 -3.23
CA ALA A 94 -9.60 8.99 -4.15
C ALA A 94 -8.67 8.02 -3.41
N ILE A 95 -7.83 8.50 -2.50
CA ILE A 95 -6.96 7.65 -1.67
C ILE A 95 -7.80 6.72 -0.78
N LEU A 96 -8.83 7.26 -0.11
CA LEU A 96 -9.73 6.45 0.72
C LEU A 96 -10.47 5.38 -0.10
N LEU A 97 -10.90 5.73 -1.32
CA LEU A 97 -11.53 4.76 -2.22
C LEU A 97 -10.56 3.63 -2.61
N VAL A 98 -9.32 3.97 -2.98
CA VAL A 98 -8.29 2.98 -3.32
C VAL A 98 -7.98 2.08 -2.12
N MET A 99 -7.87 2.65 -0.90
CA MET A 99 -7.69 1.86 0.32
C MET A 99 -8.86 0.90 0.53
N ALA A 100 -10.10 1.40 0.40
CA ALA A 100 -11.30 0.57 0.58
C ALA A 100 -11.37 -0.58 -0.43
N VAL A 101 -11.03 -0.32 -1.70
CA VAL A 101 -10.97 -1.35 -2.75
C VAL A 101 -9.91 -2.41 -2.41
N ASN A 102 -8.69 -1.99 -2.02
CA ASN A 102 -7.62 -2.93 -1.64
C ASN A 102 -8.03 -3.79 -0.43
N LEU A 103 -8.58 -3.18 0.62
CA LEU A 103 -9.05 -3.94 1.79
C LEU A 103 -10.17 -4.92 1.41
N THR A 104 -11.07 -4.52 0.50
CA THR A 104 -12.12 -5.42 0.01
C THR A 104 -11.52 -6.62 -0.73
N ILE A 105 -10.50 -6.41 -1.58
CA ILE A 105 -9.81 -7.48 -2.30
C ILE A 105 -9.13 -8.44 -1.31
N ILE A 106 -8.39 -7.92 -0.33
CA ILE A 106 -7.73 -8.72 0.71
C ILE A 106 -8.76 -9.57 1.48
N MET A 107 -9.91 -8.99 1.82
CA MET A 107 -10.98 -9.72 2.53
C MET A 107 -11.68 -10.77 1.66
N LEU A 108 -11.76 -10.55 0.34
CA LEU A 108 -12.36 -11.51 -0.59
C LEU A 108 -11.40 -12.64 -0.97
N PHE A 109 -10.10 -12.37 -0.98
CA PHE A 109 -9.04 -13.31 -1.37
C PHE A 109 -7.98 -13.41 -0.27
N PRO A 110 -8.35 -13.85 0.95
CA PRO A 110 -7.36 -14.01 2.02
C PRO A 110 -6.37 -15.14 1.73
N PRO A 111 -5.18 -15.10 2.35
CA PRO A 111 -4.21 -16.17 2.26
C PRO A 111 -4.69 -17.41 3.00
N PHE A 112 -4.62 -18.58 2.35
CA PHE A 112 -5.02 -19.86 2.93
C PHE A 112 -3.85 -20.81 3.08
N GLN A 113 -3.96 -21.66 4.09
CA GLN A 113 -3.09 -22.82 4.33
C GLN A 113 -3.92 -24.10 4.46
N LEU A 114 -3.35 -25.19 4.04
CA LEU A 114 -3.93 -26.51 4.20
C LEU A 114 -3.25 -27.23 5.37
N PHE A 115 -4.04 -27.85 6.23
CA PHE A 115 -3.52 -28.72 7.28
C PHE A 115 -3.63 -30.17 6.86
N TYR A 116 -2.51 -30.82 6.64
CA TYR A 116 -2.45 -32.27 6.45
C TYR A 116 -2.35 -32.94 7.82
N ALA A 117 -3.40 -33.62 8.22
CA ALA A 117 -3.38 -34.50 9.41
C ALA A 117 -2.77 -35.84 9.04
N VAL A 118 -1.47 -35.90 8.80
CA VAL A 118 -0.75 -37.16 8.65
C VAL A 118 0.06 -37.42 9.94
N THR A 119 -0.35 -38.45 10.69
CA THR A 119 0.34 -38.98 11.87
C THR A 119 0.76 -37.92 12.92
N SER A 120 -0.23 -37.33 13.60
CA SER A 120 -0.07 -36.45 14.79
C SER A 120 0.74 -35.15 14.61
N ALA A 121 1.31 -34.87 13.44
CA ALA A 121 1.93 -33.61 13.11
C ALA A 121 1.05 -32.82 12.14
N LEU A 122 0.43 -31.75 12.65
CA LEU A 122 -0.27 -30.76 11.82
C LEU A 122 0.80 -29.92 11.12
N LEU A 123 1.09 -30.22 9.86
CA LEU A 123 2.02 -29.43 9.04
C LEU A 123 1.20 -28.46 8.19
N PRO A 124 1.23 -27.15 8.47
CA PRO A 124 0.57 -26.15 7.65
C PRO A 124 1.35 -25.96 6.35
N SER A 125 0.69 -26.12 5.21
CA SER A 125 1.24 -25.78 3.89
C SER A 125 0.51 -24.55 3.34
N PHE A 126 1.25 -23.52 2.96
CA PHE A 126 0.67 -22.34 2.29
C PHE A 126 0.21 -22.74 0.89
N GLU A 127 -1.09 -22.56 0.62
CA GLU A 127 -1.69 -22.96 -0.66
C GLU A 127 -1.91 -21.76 -1.60
N GLY A 128 -1.95 -20.55 -1.07
CA GLY A 128 -2.17 -19.34 -1.86
C GLY A 128 -3.38 -18.52 -1.42
N PHE A 129 -3.86 -17.71 -2.33
CA PHE A 129 -5.00 -16.80 -2.14
C PHE A 129 -6.22 -17.36 -2.86
N TYR A 130 -7.29 -17.60 -2.13
CA TYR A 130 -8.53 -18.14 -2.68
C TYR A 130 -9.71 -17.24 -2.31
N PHE A 131 -10.71 -17.25 -3.18
CA PHE A 131 -11.95 -16.55 -2.91
C PHE A 131 -12.62 -17.15 -1.67
N ILE A 132 -12.87 -16.33 -0.64
CA ILE A 132 -13.29 -16.78 0.70
C ILE A 132 -14.52 -17.71 0.68
N PHE A 133 -15.47 -17.47 -0.24
CA PHE A 133 -16.70 -18.27 -0.34
C PHE A 133 -16.53 -19.59 -1.12
N LEU A 134 -15.38 -19.79 -1.79
CA LEU A 134 -15.05 -21.02 -2.51
C LEU A 134 -13.98 -21.84 -1.80
N ALA A 135 -13.48 -21.36 -0.66
CA ALA A 135 -12.48 -22.08 0.13
C ALA A 135 -13.06 -23.40 0.66
N GLY A 136 -12.33 -24.50 0.43
CA GLY A 136 -12.71 -25.82 0.90
C GLY A 136 -12.63 -25.95 2.42
N PRO A 137 -13.29 -26.96 3.03
CA PRO A 137 -13.37 -27.11 4.48
C PRO A 137 -12.03 -27.40 5.17
N MET A 138 -11.00 -27.79 4.40
CA MET A 138 -9.65 -28.07 4.93
C MET A 138 -8.71 -26.87 4.83
N LEU A 139 -9.16 -25.76 4.21
CA LEU A 139 -8.40 -24.53 4.08
C LEU A 139 -8.66 -23.63 5.28
N THR A 140 -7.59 -23.14 5.89
CA THR A 140 -7.66 -22.18 6.99
C THR A 140 -6.90 -20.92 6.63
N ILE A 141 -7.37 -19.76 7.10
CA ILE A 141 -6.76 -18.46 6.80
C ILE A 141 -5.43 -18.33 7.56
N VAL A 142 -4.39 -17.89 6.86
CA VAL A 142 -3.09 -17.54 7.46
C VAL A 142 -3.18 -16.13 8.06
N THR A 143 -3.65 -16.06 9.28
CA THR A 143 -3.91 -14.81 10.00
C THR A 143 -2.71 -13.85 10.05
N PRO A 144 -1.46 -14.28 10.26
CA PRO A 144 -0.32 -13.37 10.25
C PRO A 144 -0.10 -12.65 8.92
N ILE A 145 -0.25 -13.35 7.79
CA ILE A 145 -0.12 -12.75 6.45
C ILE A 145 -1.27 -11.76 6.22
N LEU A 146 -2.50 -12.15 6.54
CA LEU A 146 -3.66 -11.28 6.40
C LEU A 146 -3.49 -9.97 7.19
N TYR A 147 -3.01 -10.04 8.44
CA TYR A 147 -2.78 -8.84 9.24
C TYR A 147 -1.68 -7.95 8.65
N LEU A 148 -0.61 -8.55 8.15
CA LEU A 148 0.47 -7.81 7.51
C LEU A 148 -0.05 -7.02 6.29
N GLU A 149 -0.84 -7.66 5.43
CA GLU A 149 -1.43 -7.01 4.24
C GLU A 149 -2.34 -5.85 4.63
N VAL A 150 -3.23 -6.06 5.62
CA VAL A 150 -4.13 -5.00 6.11
C VAL A 150 -3.33 -3.83 6.69
N ILE A 151 -2.33 -4.09 7.56
CA ILE A 151 -1.49 -3.05 8.16
C ILE A 151 -0.73 -2.30 7.06
N PHE A 152 -0.22 -3.00 6.05
CA PHE A 152 0.52 -2.40 4.95
C PHE A 152 -0.35 -1.42 4.14
N VAL A 153 -1.58 -1.80 3.80
CA VAL A 153 -2.54 -0.92 3.10
C VAL A 153 -2.90 0.29 3.96
N LEU A 154 -3.19 0.08 5.24
CA LEU A 154 -3.57 1.17 6.15
C LEU A 154 -2.40 2.14 6.37
N PHE A 155 -1.20 1.64 6.58
CA PHE A 155 0.00 2.45 6.81
C PHE A 155 0.33 3.33 5.59
N ASN A 156 0.45 2.72 4.41
CA ASN A 156 0.77 3.44 3.18
C ASN A 156 -0.34 4.42 2.79
N GLY A 157 -1.59 4.01 2.91
CA GLY A 157 -2.75 4.85 2.63
C GLY A 157 -2.84 6.05 3.59
N SER A 158 -2.55 5.84 4.88
CA SER A 158 -2.53 6.92 5.87
C SER A 158 -1.43 7.95 5.59
N ILE A 159 -0.24 7.49 5.21
CA ILE A 159 0.86 8.39 4.83
C ILE A 159 0.45 9.23 3.61
N LEU A 160 -0.08 8.61 2.57
CA LEU A 160 -0.54 9.34 1.38
C LEU A 160 -1.64 10.34 1.74
N TRP A 161 -2.63 9.91 2.53
CA TRP A 161 -3.73 10.77 2.95
C TRP A 161 -3.26 11.99 3.73
N LEU A 162 -2.31 11.82 4.68
CA LEU A 162 -1.72 12.92 5.45
C LEU A 162 -0.89 13.85 4.57
N LEU A 163 -0.10 13.33 3.64
CA LEU A 163 0.71 14.15 2.73
C LEU A 163 -0.17 15.04 1.85
N PHE A 164 -1.29 14.50 1.36
CA PHE A 164 -2.21 15.25 0.52
C PHE A 164 -3.12 16.21 1.31
N ASN A 165 -3.30 15.99 2.60
CA ASN A 165 -3.97 16.95 3.48
C ASN A 165 -3.12 18.22 3.68
N ARG A 166 -1.84 18.09 4.00
CA ARG A 166 -0.94 19.23 4.20
C ARG A 166 -0.76 20.10 2.96
N VAL A 167 -0.74 19.51 1.76
CA VAL A 167 -0.67 20.26 0.50
C VAL A 167 -1.91 21.13 0.29
N ARG A 168 -3.06 20.74 0.85
CA ARG A 168 -4.31 21.49 0.74
C ARG A 168 -4.35 22.72 1.68
N GLU A 169 -3.74 22.65 2.84
CA GLU A 169 -3.73 23.76 3.83
C GLU A 169 -2.82 24.92 3.37
N HIS A 170 -1.88 24.67 2.46
CA HIS A 170 -0.96 25.72 1.96
C HIS A 170 -1.46 26.44 0.69
N GLU A 171 -2.49 25.94 0.04
CA GLU A 171 -3.13 26.66 -1.06
C GLU A 171 -4.13 27.68 -0.49
N LEU A 172 -3.70 28.93 -0.30
CA LEU A 172 -4.58 30.05 0.03
C LEU A 172 -5.76 30.07 -0.95
N SER A 173 -6.97 30.13 -0.44
CA SER A 173 -8.15 30.30 -1.28
C SER A 173 -7.99 31.59 -2.10
N PRO A 174 -8.57 31.69 -3.31
CA PRO A 174 -8.50 32.92 -4.10
C PRO A 174 -8.99 34.16 -3.34
N GLN A 175 -9.90 33.98 -2.37
CA GLN A 175 -10.41 35.01 -1.49
C GLN A 175 -9.38 35.44 -0.43
N GLU A 176 -8.69 34.48 0.21
CA GLU A 176 -7.62 34.77 1.17
C GLU A 176 -6.40 35.38 0.48
N ALA A 177 -6.04 34.89 -0.72
CA ALA A 177 -5.00 35.52 -1.53
C ALA A 177 -5.35 36.98 -1.90
N GLY A 178 -6.61 37.24 -2.23
CA GLY A 178 -7.12 38.59 -2.49
C GLY A 178 -7.09 39.48 -1.24
N GLU A 179 -7.42 38.97 -0.06
CA GLU A 179 -7.33 39.71 1.19
C GLU A 179 -5.89 40.04 1.59
N VAL A 180 -4.98 39.06 1.44
CA VAL A 180 -3.56 39.28 1.71
C VAL A 180 -2.97 40.33 0.77
N MET A 181 -3.28 40.23 -0.54
CA MET A 181 -2.89 41.26 -1.51
C MET A 181 -3.44 42.64 -1.18
N ARG A 182 -4.70 42.75 -0.75
CA ARG A 182 -5.33 44.00 -0.36
C ARG A 182 -4.73 44.61 0.91
N LYS A 183 -4.38 43.77 1.90
CA LYS A 183 -3.67 44.21 3.13
C LYS A 183 -2.24 44.67 2.82
N LEU A 184 -1.54 44.02 1.90
CA LEU A 184 -0.21 44.45 1.49
C LEU A 184 -0.24 45.75 0.68
N SER A 185 -1.20 45.92 -0.21
CA SER A 185 -1.39 47.13 -1.01
C SER A 185 -1.87 48.32 -0.15
N GLY A 186 -2.67 48.09 0.90
CA GLY A 186 -3.09 49.10 1.84
C GLY A 186 -1.96 49.65 2.71
N LYS A 187 -1.01 48.79 3.09
CA LYS A 187 0.12 49.17 3.93
C LYS A 187 1.20 50.00 3.19
N GLY A 188 1.29 49.82 1.86
CA GLY A 188 2.20 50.63 1.03
C GLY A 188 1.73 52.11 0.87
N ARG A 189 0.42 52.40 0.93
CA ARG A 189 -0.12 53.73 0.79
C ARG A 189 0.00 54.62 2.05
N GLU A 190 0.11 54.02 3.24
CA GLU A 190 0.34 54.78 4.47
C GLU A 190 1.80 55.23 4.67
N GLN A 191 2.76 54.57 4.01
CA GLN A 191 4.17 54.96 4.11
C GLN A 191 4.59 56.08 3.15
N ASP A 192 3.83 56.32 2.09
CA ASP A 192 4.11 57.40 1.13
C ASP A 192 3.44 58.74 1.50
N SER A 193 2.78 58.84 2.67
CA SER A 193 2.06 60.04 3.14
C SER A 193 2.73 60.71 4.35
N ILE A 194 3.99 60.39 4.66
CA ILE A 194 4.84 61.08 5.64
C ILE A 194 6.04 61.68 4.89
#